data_4ca63c400d844ab9d3bb0eb0cf100686
#
_entry.id   4ca63c400d844ab9d3bb0eb0cf100686
#
_cell.length_a   1.000
_cell.length_b   1.000
_cell.length_c   1.000
_cell.angle_alpha   90.00
_cell.angle_beta   90.00
_cell.angle_gamma   90.00
#
_symmetry.space_group_name_H-M   'P 1'
#
loop_
_entity.id
_entity.type
_entity.pdbx_description
1 polymer ?
#
loop_
_entity_poly.entity_id
_entity_poly.type
_entity_poly.pdbx_seq_one_letter_code
_entity_poly.pdbx_strand_id
1 'polypeptide(L)'
;MHPQAKIPPEVDQPSKLSFYNWLFTMVEILANKSASLGICKKHVLIRMFSNGLRAWRASELLIKDLHFGEVPVRIYLPRSPSASKRRGVVLFHGGCGMYGSIKSHERICQHIAKKSDSVVVSVGYRLAPEHSFPTQSLDCVTATIHFLKTAKNYGVDPHQIIVCGDSAGGTFATTACQELVNRTDIPKIRAQILIYPFLQSLNFNLPSHQKSASIGLLSLERMVCFILMYLRKDCSLMEAVLAGSHVPESMNLKYGKWIDPALIPEKFKQDYKPPLPASYIPQVHEETKEMFETRFSPLLAEDAVVGCLPDTCIITCEHDVLRDDGLLYKKRLEDNNIKVTWHHIEDGFHGVLCFLGYGIFSFPSASKIMDHIVNFIKGC
;
A
#
# COMPACT_ATOMS: atom_id res chain seq x y z
N MET A 1 2.59 26.74 -9.90
CA MET A 1 2.04 26.40 -8.57
C MET A 1 0.54 26.29 -8.75
N HIS A 2 -0.01 25.08 -8.79
CA HIS A 2 -1.47 24.93 -8.72
C HIS A 2 -1.94 25.43 -7.36
N PRO A 3 -3.08 26.14 -7.28
CA PRO A 3 -3.64 26.55 -5.99
C PRO A 3 -3.86 25.27 -5.16
N GLN A 4 -3.36 25.25 -3.93
CA GLN A 4 -3.65 24.15 -3.02
C GLN A 4 -5.17 23.99 -2.93
N ALA A 5 -5.68 22.86 -3.38
CA ALA A 5 -7.11 22.60 -3.24
C ALA A 5 -7.48 22.65 -1.75
N LYS A 6 -8.58 23.29 -1.48
CA LYS A 6 -9.12 23.40 -0.12
C LYS A 6 -9.48 21.99 0.37
N ILE A 7 -8.84 21.56 1.45
CA ILE A 7 -9.17 20.25 2.07
C ILE A 7 -10.62 20.30 2.56
N PRO A 8 -11.45 19.32 2.18
CA PRO A 8 -12.84 19.26 2.62
C PRO A 8 -12.97 19.22 4.14
N PRO A 9 -14.00 19.86 4.72
CA PRO A 9 -14.21 19.91 6.18
C PRO A 9 -14.51 18.52 6.79
N GLU A 10 -14.94 17.56 5.97
CA GLU A 10 -15.26 16.20 6.37
C GLU A 10 -14.02 15.34 6.63
N VAL A 11 -12.85 15.77 6.15
CA VAL A 11 -11.57 15.09 6.41
C VAL A 11 -11.22 15.19 7.90
N ASP A 12 -10.66 14.13 8.45
CA ASP A 12 -10.15 14.13 9.82
C ASP A 12 -9.13 15.26 10.03
N GLN A 13 -9.47 16.22 10.90
CA GLN A 13 -8.65 17.37 11.26
C GLN A 13 -8.04 18.12 10.05
N PRO A 14 -8.85 18.75 9.19
CA PRO A 14 -8.42 19.28 7.89
C PRO A 14 -7.31 20.33 7.99
N SER A 15 -7.31 21.17 9.04
CA SER A 15 -6.25 22.17 9.26
C SER A 15 -4.90 21.51 9.55
N LYS A 16 -4.90 20.42 10.30
CA LYS A 16 -3.68 19.64 10.60
C LYS A 16 -3.16 18.97 9.32
N LEU A 17 -4.06 18.38 8.52
CA LEU A 17 -3.67 17.79 7.22
C LEU A 17 -3.12 18.86 6.27
N SER A 18 -3.72 20.05 6.23
CA SER A 18 -3.19 21.18 5.46
C SER A 18 -1.77 21.55 5.85
N PHE A 19 -1.49 21.59 7.16
CA PHE A 19 -0.14 21.85 7.67
C PHE A 19 0.86 20.77 7.23
N TYR A 20 0.50 19.48 7.33
CA TYR A 20 1.39 18.40 6.88
C TYR A 20 1.60 18.41 5.36
N ASN A 21 0.56 18.71 4.59
CA ASN A 21 0.69 18.84 3.14
C ASN A 21 1.64 19.98 2.76
N TRP A 22 1.50 21.14 3.43
CA TRP A 22 2.43 22.24 3.27
C TRP A 22 3.87 21.83 3.64
N LEU A 23 4.05 21.19 4.80
CA LEU A 23 5.37 20.74 5.26
C LEU A 23 6.00 19.75 4.28
N PHE A 24 5.24 18.78 3.79
CA PHE A 24 5.72 17.83 2.79
C PHE A 24 6.12 18.52 1.48
N THR A 25 5.32 19.49 1.02
CA THR A 25 5.65 20.31 -0.16
C THR A 25 6.94 21.07 0.03
N MET A 26 7.18 21.66 1.21
CA MET A 26 8.44 22.33 1.51
C MET A 26 9.64 21.37 1.46
N VAL A 27 9.47 20.14 2.00
CA VAL A 27 10.52 19.11 1.91
C VAL A 27 10.79 18.73 0.45
N GLU A 28 9.77 18.58 -0.39
CA GLU A 28 9.95 18.31 -1.83
C GLU A 28 10.69 19.45 -2.55
N ILE A 29 10.36 20.70 -2.26
CA ILE A 29 11.05 21.87 -2.84
C ILE A 29 12.53 21.87 -2.43
N LEU A 30 12.81 21.65 -1.15
CA LEU A 30 14.18 21.58 -0.64
C LEU A 30 14.94 20.39 -1.24
N ALA A 31 14.28 19.24 -1.37
CA ALA A 31 14.88 18.05 -1.99
C ALA A 31 15.22 18.27 -3.48
N ASN A 32 14.31 18.93 -4.22
CA ASN A 32 14.55 19.29 -5.62
C ASN A 32 15.73 20.29 -5.76
N LYS A 33 15.77 21.35 -4.93
CA LYS A 33 16.87 22.32 -4.92
C LYS A 33 18.21 21.68 -4.54
N SER A 34 18.21 20.82 -3.52
CA SER A 34 19.41 20.09 -3.11
C SER A 34 19.94 19.19 -4.23
N ALA A 35 19.03 18.52 -4.95
CA ALA A 35 19.39 17.66 -6.08
C ALA A 35 19.95 18.47 -7.26
N SER A 36 19.34 19.62 -7.59
CA SER A 36 19.82 20.51 -8.66
C SER A 36 21.20 21.13 -8.37
N LEU A 37 21.53 21.31 -7.10
CA LEU A 37 22.85 21.78 -6.64
C LEU A 37 23.88 20.65 -6.45
N GLY A 38 23.51 19.41 -6.72
CA GLY A 38 24.39 18.24 -6.55
C GLY A 38 24.72 17.88 -5.10
N ILE A 39 24.03 18.49 -4.11
CA ILE A 39 24.31 18.29 -2.68
C ILE A 39 23.81 16.90 -2.20
N CYS A 40 22.55 16.58 -2.52
CA CYS A 40 21.93 15.31 -2.10
C CYS A 40 20.85 14.90 -3.10
N LYS A 41 20.75 13.57 -3.33
CA LYS A 41 19.69 13.04 -4.21
C LYS A 41 18.30 13.28 -3.59
N LYS A 42 17.31 13.67 -4.42
CA LYS A 42 15.95 14.00 -3.99
C LYS A 42 15.34 12.95 -3.06
N HIS A 43 15.39 11.68 -3.45
CA HIS A 43 14.79 10.59 -2.67
C HIS A 43 15.41 10.40 -1.29
N VAL A 44 16.71 10.72 -1.11
CA VAL A 44 17.40 10.59 0.18
C VAL A 44 16.83 11.57 1.19
N LEU A 45 16.65 12.84 0.82
CA LEU A 45 16.06 13.85 1.71
C LEU A 45 14.60 13.53 2.06
N ILE A 46 13.81 13.10 1.09
CA ILE A 46 12.42 12.69 1.35
C ILE A 46 12.38 11.49 2.29
N ARG A 47 13.28 10.50 2.13
CA ARG A 47 13.37 9.35 3.06
C ARG A 47 13.76 9.74 4.48
N MET A 48 14.69 10.69 4.63
CA MET A 48 15.05 11.21 5.96
C MET A 48 13.83 11.79 6.67
N PHE A 49 13.00 12.52 5.94
CA PHE A 49 11.77 13.10 6.48
C PHE A 49 10.70 12.03 6.73
N SER A 50 10.41 11.14 5.77
CA SER A 50 9.35 10.14 5.84
C SER A 50 9.63 9.02 6.85
N ASN A 51 10.89 8.76 7.20
CA ASN A 51 11.24 7.81 8.25
C ASN A 51 10.82 8.26 9.67
N GLY A 52 10.49 9.55 9.83
CA GLY A 52 9.96 10.09 11.07
C GLY A 52 10.88 9.91 12.29
N LEU A 53 10.31 10.16 13.46
CA LEU A 53 11.00 9.97 14.73
C LEU A 53 10.93 8.50 15.16
N ARG A 54 12.04 8.01 15.71
CA ARG A 54 12.12 6.64 16.23
C ARG A 54 11.02 6.40 17.27
N ALA A 55 10.32 5.29 17.13
CA ALA A 55 9.36 4.86 18.13
C ALA A 55 10.07 4.41 19.42
N TRP A 56 9.45 4.67 20.58
CA TRP A 56 9.87 4.03 21.82
C TRP A 56 9.59 2.53 21.73
N ARG A 57 10.59 1.72 22.08
CA ARG A 57 10.41 0.27 22.11
C ARG A 57 9.56 -0.10 23.33
N ALA A 58 8.44 -0.74 23.08
CA ALA A 58 7.57 -1.22 24.15
C ALA A 58 8.28 -2.32 24.95
N SER A 59 8.28 -2.19 26.28
CA SER A 59 8.91 -3.15 27.20
C SER A 59 8.27 -4.54 27.13
N GLU A 60 7.00 -4.60 26.75
CA GLU A 60 6.21 -5.83 26.61
C GLU A 60 6.57 -6.66 25.36
N LEU A 61 7.41 -6.12 24.50
CA LEU A 61 7.85 -6.79 23.26
C LEU A 61 9.34 -7.12 23.31
N LEU A 62 9.69 -8.31 22.84
CA LEU A 62 11.04 -8.64 22.43
C LEU A 62 11.20 -8.28 20.96
N ILE A 63 12.04 -7.31 20.65
CA ILE A 63 12.27 -6.79 19.31
C ILE A 63 13.66 -7.22 18.84
N LYS A 64 13.72 -7.90 17.69
CA LYS A 64 14.97 -8.39 17.09
C LYS A 64 15.09 -7.97 15.63
N ASP A 65 16.27 -7.52 15.24
CA ASP A 65 16.64 -7.31 13.84
C ASP A 65 17.30 -8.58 13.31
N LEU A 66 16.81 -9.13 12.21
CA LEU A 66 17.23 -10.38 11.60
C LEU A 66 17.27 -10.23 10.07
N HIS A 67 17.71 -11.30 9.39
CA HIS A 67 17.60 -11.44 7.95
C HIS A 67 16.83 -12.71 7.59
N PHE A 68 15.93 -12.60 6.62
CA PHE A 68 15.24 -13.72 6.00
C PHE A 68 15.81 -13.91 4.59
N GLY A 69 16.79 -14.81 4.45
CA GLY A 69 17.73 -14.77 3.35
C GLY A 69 18.51 -13.46 3.38
N GLU A 70 18.57 -12.75 2.27
CA GLU A 70 19.23 -11.44 2.17
C GLU A 70 18.33 -10.25 2.59
N VAL A 71 17.05 -10.51 2.93
CA VAL A 71 16.10 -9.45 3.24
C VAL A 71 16.14 -9.10 4.73
N PRO A 72 16.48 -7.86 5.11
CA PRO A 72 16.42 -7.43 6.50
C PRO A 72 14.98 -7.40 7.00
N VAL A 73 14.78 -7.91 8.20
CA VAL A 73 13.47 -7.91 8.87
C VAL A 73 13.59 -7.50 10.32
N ARG A 74 12.54 -6.96 10.88
CA ARG A 74 12.40 -6.76 12.33
C ARG A 74 11.23 -7.56 12.86
N ILE A 75 11.50 -8.40 13.88
CA ILE A 75 10.50 -9.22 14.53
C ILE A 75 10.10 -8.58 15.86
N TYR A 76 8.79 -8.53 16.10
CA TYR A 76 8.16 -8.08 17.34
C TYR A 76 7.43 -9.27 17.97
N LEU A 77 7.97 -9.75 19.09
CA LEU A 77 7.43 -10.90 19.82
C LEU A 77 6.85 -10.44 21.16
N PRO A 78 5.56 -10.69 21.46
CA PRO A 78 5.01 -10.47 22.79
C PRO A 78 5.75 -11.29 23.85
N ARG A 79 6.12 -10.65 24.98
CA ARG A 79 6.81 -11.32 26.10
C ARG A 79 5.86 -12.08 27.01
N SER A 80 4.55 -11.77 26.95
CA SER A 80 3.54 -12.48 27.72
C SER A 80 3.56 -13.98 27.39
N PRO A 81 3.32 -14.87 28.35
CA PRO A 81 3.07 -16.27 28.06
C PRO A 81 1.85 -16.42 27.13
N SER A 82 1.88 -17.37 26.21
CA SER A 82 0.72 -17.74 25.39
C SER A 82 0.34 -19.18 25.64
N ALA A 83 -0.94 -19.44 25.83
CA ALA A 83 -1.46 -20.79 26.04
C ALA A 83 -1.43 -21.66 24.75
N SER A 84 -1.33 -21.00 23.58
CA SER A 84 -1.29 -21.64 22.26
C SER A 84 -0.22 -20.98 21.40
N LYS A 85 0.05 -21.58 20.23
CA LYS A 85 0.87 -20.93 19.19
C LYS A 85 0.17 -19.65 18.73
N ARG A 86 0.97 -18.61 18.55
CA ARG A 86 0.48 -17.28 18.12
C ARG A 86 0.20 -17.24 16.62
N ARG A 87 -0.59 -16.27 16.24
CA ARG A 87 -0.67 -15.82 14.82
C ARG A 87 0.61 -15.10 14.44
N GLY A 88 0.97 -15.17 13.15
CA GLY A 88 2.04 -14.39 12.56
C GLY A 88 1.49 -13.32 11.62
N VAL A 89 2.06 -12.13 11.63
CA VAL A 89 1.73 -11.07 10.68
C VAL A 89 3.00 -10.64 9.98
N VAL A 90 3.04 -10.77 8.64
CA VAL A 90 4.13 -10.22 7.81
C VAL A 90 3.65 -8.87 7.28
N LEU A 91 4.34 -7.80 7.65
CA LEU A 91 3.96 -6.44 7.29
C LEU A 91 4.92 -5.84 6.27
N PHE A 92 4.35 -5.34 5.18
CA PHE A 92 5.04 -4.59 4.13
C PHE A 92 4.63 -3.12 4.23
N HIS A 93 5.61 -2.25 4.44
CA HIS A 93 5.35 -0.82 4.57
C HIS A 93 4.99 -0.18 3.24
N GLY A 94 4.18 0.90 3.29
CA GLY A 94 3.90 1.75 2.14
C GLY A 94 5.07 2.65 1.74
N GLY A 95 4.84 3.52 0.76
CA GLY A 95 5.82 4.49 0.29
C GLY A 95 6.25 4.28 -1.16
N CYS A 96 5.35 3.81 -2.03
CA CYS A 96 5.53 3.71 -3.48
C CYS A 96 6.77 2.88 -3.89
N GLY A 97 7.23 1.93 -3.06
CA GLY A 97 8.46 1.16 -3.30
C GLY A 97 9.75 1.98 -3.24
N MET A 98 9.67 3.27 -2.90
CA MET A 98 10.79 4.21 -2.85
C MET A 98 11.03 4.81 -1.46
N TYR A 99 9.99 4.91 -0.66
CA TYR A 99 9.98 5.55 0.67
C TYR A 99 9.53 4.55 1.73
N GLY A 100 9.50 5.01 2.98
CA GLY A 100 9.18 4.16 4.10
C GLY A 100 10.34 3.27 4.53
N SER A 101 10.14 2.56 5.63
CA SER A 101 11.13 1.64 6.21
C SER A 101 10.53 0.88 7.39
N ILE A 102 11.26 -0.10 7.91
CA ILE A 102 10.96 -0.74 9.20
C ILE A 102 10.77 0.31 10.31
N LYS A 103 11.53 1.42 10.29
CA LYS A 103 11.43 2.47 11.32
C LYS A 103 10.14 3.28 11.21
N SER A 104 9.73 3.66 10.00
CA SER A 104 8.50 4.45 9.79
C SER A 104 7.24 3.70 10.26
N HIS A 105 7.25 2.36 10.15
CA HIS A 105 6.12 1.51 10.52
C HIS A 105 6.27 0.81 11.89
N GLU A 106 7.31 1.18 12.67
CA GLU A 106 7.58 0.55 13.96
C GLU A 106 6.40 0.68 14.94
N ARG A 107 5.71 1.83 14.98
CA ARG A 107 4.54 2.04 15.85
C ARG A 107 3.37 1.14 15.46
N ILE A 108 3.13 0.98 14.18
CA ILE A 108 2.08 0.11 13.64
C ILE A 108 2.38 -1.34 14.04
N CYS A 109 3.61 -1.82 13.80
CA CYS A 109 4.03 -3.18 14.15
C CYS A 109 3.92 -3.46 15.65
N GLN A 110 4.39 -2.54 16.51
CA GLN A 110 4.27 -2.67 17.95
C GLN A 110 2.80 -2.69 18.41
N HIS A 111 1.96 -1.86 17.81
CA HIS A 111 0.52 -1.82 18.14
C HIS A 111 -0.16 -3.14 17.77
N ILE A 112 0.07 -3.66 16.56
CA ILE A 112 -0.46 -4.96 16.14
C ILE A 112 0.02 -6.05 17.10
N ALA A 113 1.33 -6.17 17.33
CA ALA A 113 1.89 -7.21 18.18
C ALA A 113 1.29 -7.21 19.60
N LYS A 114 1.17 -6.03 20.22
CA LYS A 114 0.62 -5.86 21.57
C LYS A 114 -0.88 -6.14 21.64
N LYS A 115 -1.65 -5.60 20.70
CA LYS A 115 -3.12 -5.60 20.76
C LYS A 115 -3.75 -6.88 20.25
N SER A 116 -3.09 -7.58 19.31
CA SER A 116 -3.57 -8.87 18.79
C SER A 116 -2.84 -10.09 19.35
N ASP A 117 -1.87 -9.90 20.24
CA ASP A 117 -0.98 -10.96 20.75
C ASP A 117 -0.35 -11.82 19.63
N SER A 118 0.05 -11.16 18.56
CA SER A 118 0.63 -11.80 17.38
C SER A 118 2.12 -11.51 17.26
N VAL A 119 2.87 -12.41 16.63
CA VAL A 119 4.25 -12.13 16.21
C VAL A 119 4.22 -11.35 14.93
N VAL A 120 4.81 -10.15 14.90
CA VAL A 120 4.84 -9.30 13.70
C VAL A 120 6.24 -9.29 13.11
N VAL A 121 6.33 -9.49 11.80
CA VAL A 121 7.55 -9.39 11.00
C VAL A 121 7.42 -8.19 10.07
N SER A 122 8.17 -7.13 10.31
CA SER A 122 8.27 -5.98 9.41
C SER A 122 9.40 -6.22 8.41
N VAL A 123 9.07 -6.16 7.13
CA VAL A 123 10.01 -6.46 6.04
C VAL A 123 10.65 -5.18 5.53
N GLY A 124 11.99 -5.15 5.54
CA GLY A 124 12.79 -4.06 4.99
C GLY A 124 13.22 -4.35 3.55
N TYR A 125 12.27 -4.42 2.64
CA TYR A 125 12.55 -4.66 1.23
C TYR A 125 13.41 -3.54 0.62
N ARG A 126 14.21 -3.86 -0.38
CA ARG A 126 15.07 -2.91 -1.09
C ARG A 126 14.23 -1.88 -1.82
N LEU A 127 14.71 -0.65 -1.89
CA LEU A 127 13.95 0.49 -2.42
C LEU A 127 14.48 0.97 -3.78
N ALA A 128 13.55 1.48 -4.60
CA ALA A 128 13.89 2.25 -5.79
C ALA A 128 14.33 3.70 -5.37
N PRO A 129 15.16 4.39 -6.16
CA PRO A 129 15.68 3.99 -7.46
C PRO A 129 16.94 3.10 -7.40
N GLU A 130 17.47 2.79 -6.22
CA GLU A 130 18.70 1.97 -6.11
C GLU A 130 18.45 0.56 -6.65
N HIS A 131 17.27 0.01 -6.36
CA HIS A 131 16.81 -1.28 -6.85
C HIS A 131 15.52 -1.12 -7.64
N SER A 132 15.54 -1.50 -8.91
CA SER A 132 14.39 -1.37 -9.80
C SER A 132 13.29 -2.40 -9.53
N PHE A 133 12.07 -2.10 -9.98
CA PHE A 133 11.01 -3.09 -10.14
C PHE A 133 11.54 -4.34 -10.89
N PRO A 134 11.18 -5.56 -10.50
CA PRO A 134 10.26 -5.95 -9.42
C PRO A 134 10.93 -6.35 -8.08
N THR A 135 12.13 -5.84 -7.78
CA THR A 135 12.93 -6.25 -6.60
C THR A 135 12.12 -6.18 -5.30
N GLN A 136 11.27 -5.18 -5.13
CA GLN A 136 10.50 -4.94 -3.91
C GLN A 136 9.52 -6.09 -3.62
N SER A 137 8.75 -6.49 -4.63
CA SER A 137 7.81 -7.61 -4.50
C SER A 137 8.54 -8.94 -4.31
N LEU A 138 9.67 -9.15 -4.99
CA LEU A 138 10.50 -10.36 -4.82
C LEU A 138 11.06 -10.48 -3.40
N ASP A 139 11.52 -9.39 -2.80
CA ASP A 139 11.97 -9.39 -1.41
C ASP A 139 10.83 -9.72 -0.44
N CYS A 140 9.64 -9.15 -0.68
CA CYS A 140 8.44 -9.41 0.13
C CYS A 140 8.02 -10.90 0.04
N VAL A 141 8.01 -11.47 -1.16
CA VAL A 141 7.73 -12.90 -1.39
C VAL A 141 8.77 -13.77 -0.69
N THR A 142 10.07 -13.44 -0.84
CA THR A 142 11.17 -14.18 -0.20
C THR A 142 11.05 -14.18 1.31
N ALA A 143 10.79 -13.01 1.93
CA ALA A 143 10.61 -12.91 3.37
C ALA A 143 9.37 -13.70 3.86
N THR A 144 8.29 -13.68 3.10
CA THR A 144 7.07 -14.45 3.41
C THR A 144 7.33 -15.95 3.38
N ILE A 145 8.00 -16.46 2.34
CA ILE A 145 8.36 -17.89 2.24
C ILE A 145 9.24 -18.31 3.43
N HIS A 146 10.25 -17.49 3.75
CA HIS A 146 11.13 -17.77 4.88
C HIS A 146 10.34 -17.87 6.19
N PHE A 147 9.44 -16.92 6.45
CA PHE A 147 8.66 -16.92 7.67
C PHE A 147 7.67 -18.10 7.71
N LEU A 148 6.99 -18.43 6.62
CA LEU A 148 6.13 -19.63 6.53
C LEU A 148 6.87 -20.91 6.90
N LYS A 149 8.13 -21.06 6.43
CA LYS A 149 8.97 -22.24 6.73
C LYS A 149 9.50 -22.26 8.16
N THR A 150 9.75 -21.10 8.77
CA THR A 150 10.44 -20.98 10.06
C THR A 150 9.55 -20.48 11.21
N ALA A 151 8.24 -20.29 10.98
CA ALA A 151 7.28 -19.72 11.93
C ALA A 151 7.31 -20.37 13.32
N LYS A 152 7.48 -21.71 13.36
CA LYS A 152 7.56 -22.49 14.61
C LYS A 152 8.70 -22.05 15.51
N ASN A 153 9.81 -21.54 14.95
CA ASN A 153 10.98 -21.04 15.71
C ASN A 153 10.66 -19.77 16.52
N TYR A 154 9.54 -19.11 16.17
CA TYR A 154 9.06 -17.89 16.82
C TYR A 154 7.77 -18.12 17.62
N GLY A 155 7.38 -19.38 17.85
CA GLY A 155 6.15 -19.72 18.56
C GLY A 155 4.87 -19.44 17.75
N VAL A 156 4.97 -19.37 16.43
CA VAL A 156 3.86 -19.07 15.51
C VAL A 156 3.34 -20.37 14.89
N ASP A 157 2.02 -20.47 14.74
CA ASP A 157 1.40 -21.50 13.91
C ASP A 157 1.61 -21.13 12.42
N PRO A 158 2.30 -21.95 11.63
CA PRO A 158 2.54 -21.65 10.22
C PRO A 158 1.26 -21.60 9.36
N HIS A 159 0.13 -22.13 9.86
CA HIS A 159 -1.19 -22.04 9.21
C HIS A 159 -1.97 -20.79 9.63
N GLN A 160 -1.44 -19.98 10.54
CA GLN A 160 -2.04 -18.75 11.05
C GLN A 160 -1.20 -17.51 10.69
N ILE A 161 -0.62 -17.51 9.49
CA ILE A 161 0.17 -16.38 8.99
C ILE A 161 -0.69 -15.50 8.09
N ILE A 162 -0.70 -14.20 8.41
CA ILE A 162 -1.42 -13.14 7.72
C ILE A 162 -0.38 -12.23 7.07
N VAL A 163 -0.60 -11.81 5.82
CA VAL A 163 0.19 -10.72 5.21
C VAL A 163 -0.58 -9.42 5.31
N CYS A 164 0.12 -8.32 5.54
CA CYS A 164 -0.48 -7.02 5.76
C CYS A 164 0.35 -5.94 5.07
N GLY A 165 -0.30 -4.94 4.46
CA GLY A 165 0.42 -3.81 3.90
C GLY A 165 -0.48 -2.62 3.62
N ASP A 166 0.13 -1.44 3.68
CA ASP A 166 -0.52 -0.17 3.41
C ASP A 166 -0.02 0.44 2.08
N SER A 167 -0.91 1.03 1.29
CA SER A 167 -0.55 1.67 0.02
C SER A 167 0.19 0.69 -0.92
N ALA A 168 1.40 1.00 -1.38
CA ALA A 168 2.25 0.07 -2.13
C ALA A 168 2.55 -1.24 -1.36
N GLY A 169 2.59 -1.20 -0.02
CA GLY A 169 2.69 -2.41 0.80
C GLY A 169 1.50 -3.34 0.62
N GLY A 170 0.31 -2.78 0.36
CA GLY A 170 -0.89 -3.53 -0.04
C GLY A 170 -0.71 -4.22 -1.39
N THR A 171 -0.06 -3.57 -2.36
CA THR A 171 0.35 -4.19 -3.63
C THR A 171 1.23 -5.41 -3.37
N PHE A 172 2.27 -5.27 -2.54
CA PHE A 172 3.20 -6.35 -2.23
C PHE A 172 2.55 -7.50 -1.45
N ALA A 173 1.60 -7.19 -0.55
CA ALA A 173 0.82 -8.21 0.16
C ALA A 173 -0.06 -9.03 -0.81
N THR A 174 -0.74 -8.35 -1.72
CA THR A 174 -1.55 -8.99 -2.77
C THR A 174 -0.68 -9.84 -3.69
N THR A 175 0.45 -9.30 -4.15
CA THR A 175 1.40 -10.02 -5.01
C THR A 175 1.95 -11.26 -4.32
N ALA A 176 2.32 -11.16 -3.03
CA ALA A 176 2.79 -12.32 -2.27
C ALA A 176 1.72 -13.42 -2.18
N CYS A 177 0.46 -13.07 -1.95
CA CYS A 177 -0.64 -14.04 -1.98
C CYS A 177 -0.80 -14.68 -3.36
N GLN A 178 -0.79 -13.90 -4.44
CA GLN A 178 -0.97 -14.40 -5.81
C GLN A 178 0.17 -15.33 -6.23
N GLU A 179 1.43 -15.00 -5.92
CA GLU A 179 2.58 -15.84 -6.28
C GLU A 179 2.68 -17.12 -5.45
N LEU A 180 2.17 -17.10 -4.21
CA LEU A 180 2.29 -18.23 -3.30
C LEU A 180 1.05 -19.12 -3.25
N VAL A 181 -0.06 -18.71 -3.85
CA VAL A 181 -1.34 -19.43 -3.73
C VAL A 181 -1.29 -20.86 -4.25
N ASN A 182 -0.52 -21.13 -5.30
CA ASN A 182 -0.38 -22.44 -5.91
C ASN A 182 0.82 -23.26 -5.37
N ARG A 183 1.57 -22.73 -4.40
CA ARG A 183 2.70 -23.44 -3.79
C ARG A 183 2.20 -24.54 -2.84
N THR A 184 2.74 -25.73 -2.98
CA THR A 184 2.39 -26.92 -2.17
C THR A 184 3.48 -27.29 -1.17
N ASP A 185 4.68 -26.70 -1.31
CA ASP A 185 5.85 -26.93 -0.45
C ASP A 185 5.91 -26.05 0.80
N ILE A 186 4.94 -25.15 0.95
CA ILE A 186 4.81 -24.24 2.08
C ILE A 186 3.37 -24.20 2.59
N PRO A 187 3.13 -23.86 3.86
CA PRO A 187 1.79 -23.59 4.37
C PRO A 187 1.09 -22.47 3.59
N LYS A 188 -0.23 -22.54 3.46
CA LYS A 188 -1.05 -21.49 2.85
C LYS A 188 -1.07 -20.25 3.75
N ILE A 189 -1.06 -19.06 3.14
CA ILE A 189 -1.34 -17.81 3.84
C ILE A 189 -2.79 -17.85 4.32
N ARG A 190 -3.03 -17.52 5.60
CA ARG A 190 -4.37 -17.58 6.22
C ARG A 190 -5.27 -16.43 5.78
N ALA A 191 -4.72 -15.23 5.68
CA ALA A 191 -5.45 -14.03 5.27
C ALA A 191 -4.52 -12.95 4.75
N GLN A 192 -5.09 -11.94 4.05
CA GLN A 192 -4.41 -10.70 3.69
C GLN A 192 -5.15 -9.48 4.21
N ILE A 193 -4.42 -8.44 4.64
CA ILE A 193 -4.95 -7.16 5.08
C ILE A 193 -4.38 -6.07 4.18
N LEU A 194 -5.25 -5.41 3.44
CA LEU A 194 -4.92 -4.41 2.43
C LEU A 194 -5.45 -3.05 2.89
N ILE A 195 -4.54 -2.14 3.22
CA ILE A 195 -4.88 -0.83 3.77
C ILE A 195 -4.68 0.21 2.68
N TYR A 196 -5.76 0.82 2.22
CA TYR A 196 -5.82 1.75 1.08
C TYR A 196 -4.84 1.39 -0.06
N PRO A 197 -4.92 0.14 -0.59
CA PRO A 197 -3.91 -0.42 -1.47
C PRO A 197 -3.90 0.22 -2.85
N PHE A 198 -2.71 0.31 -3.48
CA PHE A 198 -2.57 0.55 -4.91
C PHE A 198 -2.62 -0.80 -5.65
N LEU A 199 -3.53 -0.99 -6.60
CA LEU A 199 -3.77 -2.30 -7.20
C LEU A 199 -3.86 -2.31 -8.73
N GLN A 200 -3.92 -1.15 -9.39
CA GLN A 200 -4.00 -1.06 -10.85
C GLN A 200 -3.40 0.24 -11.39
N SER A 201 -3.01 0.23 -12.64
CA SER A 201 -2.46 1.38 -13.36
C SER A 201 -2.98 1.51 -14.79
N LEU A 202 -4.14 0.89 -15.08
CA LEU A 202 -4.79 1.04 -16.39
C LEU A 202 -5.63 2.31 -16.48
N ASN A 203 -6.34 2.66 -15.42
CA ASN A 203 -7.28 3.77 -15.42
C ASN A 203 -6.98 4.75 -14.29
N PHE A 204 -6.50 5.94 -14.64
CA PHE A 204 -6.27 7.05 -13.73
C PHE A 204 -7.41 8.09 -13.74
N ASN A 205 -8.60 7.70 -14.24
CA ASN A 205 -9.79 8.54 -14.31
C ASN A 205 -11.00 7.94 -13.57
N LEU A 206 -10.76 7.16 -12.52
CA LEU A 206 -11.82 6.63 -11.66
C LEU A 206 -12.46 7.76 -10.83
N PRO A 207 -13.66 7.56 -10.27
CA PRO A 207 -14.33 8.56 -9.42
C PRO A 207 -13.46 9.11 -8.28
N SER A 208 -12.69 8.25 -7.59
CA SER A 208 -11.77 8.70 -6.53
C SER A 208 -10.63 9.56 -7.08
N HIS A 209 -10.15 9.26 -8.28
CA HIS A 209 -9.11 10.07 -8.93
C HIS A 209 -9.59 11.50 -9.21
N GLN A 210 -10.84 11.67 -9.65
CA GLN A 210 -11.40 13.00 -9.89
C GLN A 210 -11.74 13.72 -8.59
N LYS A 211 -12.38 13.05 -7.63
CA LYS A 211 -12.82 13.63 -6.36
C LYS A 211 -11.66 14.00 -5.46
N SER A 212 -10.63 13.17 -5.38
CA SER A 212 -9.53 13.30 -4.43
C SER A 212 -8.22 13.74 -5.09
N ALA A 213 -8.25 14.18 -6.34
CA ALA A 213 -7.06 14.48 -7.16
C ALA A 213 -5.98 15.32 -6.45
N SER A 214 -6.39 16.22 -5.56
CA SER A 214 -5.50 17.16 -4.86
C SER A 214 -5.67 17.13 -3.33
N ILE A 215 -6.38 16.15 -2.79
CA ILE A 215 -6.63 16.02 -1.34
C ILE A 215 -5.49 15.22 -0.69
N GLY A 216 -5.01 15.71 0.45
CA GLY A 216 -4.07 14.99 1.30
C GLY A 216 -2.64 14.96 0.77
N LEU A 217 -1.87 14.01 1.29
CA LEU A 217 -0.43 13.86 1.01
C LEU A 217 -0.15 13.22 -0.35
N LEU A 218 -1.09 12.44 -0.88
CA LEU A 218 -0.98 11.78 -2.18
C LEU A 218 -1.99 12.39 -3.16
N SER A 219 -1.54 13.36 -3.96
CA SER A 219 -2.32 13.84 -5.11
C SER A 219 -2.22 12.84 -6.28
N LEU A 220 -3.16 12.91 -7.22
CA LEU A 220 -3.15 12.07 -8.41
C LEU A 220 -1.86 12.23 -9.24
N GLU A 221 -1.45 13.48 -9.49
CA GLU A 221 -0.21 13.79 -10.20
C GLU A 221 1.03 13.26 -9.47
N ARG A 222 1.07 13.44 -8.13
CA ARG A 222 2.15 12.94 -7.30
C ARG A 222 2.23 11.40 -7.34
N MET A 223 1.07 10.74 -7.33
CA MET A 223 0.99 9.29 -7.45
C MET A 223 1.59 8.80 -8.77
N VAL A 224 1.17 9.37 -9.91
CA VAL A 224 1.69 8.98 -11.22
C VAL A 224 3.18 9.32 -11.36
N CYS A 225 3.63 10.46 -10.84
CA CYS A 225 5.06 10.80 -10.80
C CYS A 225 5.86 9.75 -9.99
N PHE A 226 5.35 9.31 -8.84
CA PHE A 226 6.00 8.25 -8.06
C PHE A 226 6.02 6.90 -8.79
N ILE A 227 4.96 6.55 -9.51
CA ILE A 227 4.91 5.36 -10.36
C ILE A 227 6.03 5.39 -11.40
N LEU A 228 6.13 6.50 -12.15
CA LEU A 228 7.17 6.68 -13.16
C LEU A 228 8.58 6.61 -12.55
N MET A 229 8.80 7.31 -11.44
CA MET A 229 10.09 7.26 -10.73
C MET A 229 10.42 5.85 -10.21
N TYR A 230 9.44 5.11 -9.71
CA TYR A 230 9.61 3.73 -9.25
C TYR A 230 10.05 2.80 -10.39
N LEU A 231 9.48 3.00 -11.58
CA LEU A 231 9.83 2.29 -12.80
C LEU A 231 11.09 2.85 -13.49
N ARG A 232 11.71 3.91 -12.93
CA ARG A 232 12.84 4.65 -13.53
C ARG A 232 12.52 5.25 -14.89
N LYS A 233 11.29 5.71 -15.07
CA LYS A 233 10.83 6.38 -16.28
C LYS A 233 10.82 7.90 -16.08
N ASP A 234 10.78 8.63 -17.20
CA ASP A 234 10.75 10.09 -17.18
C ASP A 234 9.36 10.59 -16.74
N CYS A 235 9.32 11.55 -15.82
CA CYS A 235 8.06 12.17 -15.37
C CYS A 235 7.37 13.01 -16.48
N SER A 236 8.03 13.29 -17.61
CA SER A 236 7.40 13.91 -18.78
C SER A 236 6.27 13.05 -19.39
N LEU A 237 6.27 11.73 -19.11
CA LEU A 237 5.19 10.83 -19.52
C LEU A 237 3.90 10.99 -18.71
N MET A 238 3.92 11.77 -17.62
CA MET A 238 2.83 11.87 -16.65
C MET A 238 1.50 12.28 -17.29
N GLU A 239 1.48 13.30 -18.14
CA GLU A 239 0.24 13.77 -18.78
C GLU A 239 -0.36 12.68 -19.69
N ALA A 240 0.47 12.00 -20.47
CA ALA A 240 0.03 10.92 -21.34
C ALA A 240 -0.50 9.72 -20.54
N VAL A 241 0.13 9.37 -19.42
CA VAL A 241 -0.31 8.30 -18.50
C VAL A 241 -1.63 8.68 -17.83
N LEU A 242 -1.77 9.89 -17.31
CA LEU A 242 -3.01 10.40 -16.73
C LEU A 242 -4.17 10.40 -17.74
N ALA A 243 -3.89 10.74 -18.99
CA ALA A 243 -4.88 10.68 -20.06
C ALA A 243 -5.28 9.25 -20.46
N GLY A 244 -4.50 8.22 -20.09
CA GLY A 244 -4.72 6.84 -20.50
C GLY A 244 -4.09 6.48 -21.85
N SER A 245 -3.23 7.35 -22.41
CA SER A 245 -2.59 7.13 -23.71
C SER A 245 -1.60 5.96 -23.75
N HIS A 246 -1.23 5.43 -22.58
CA HIS A 246 -0.34 4.27 -22.42
C HIS A 246 -1.07 2.93 -22.56
N VAL A 247 -2.42 2.92 -22.62
CA VAL A 247 -3.23 1.69 -22.61
C VAL A 247 -3.67 1.32 -24.02
N PRO A 248 -3.16 0.24 -24.62
CA PRO A 248 -3.65 -0.22 -25.92
C PRO A 248 -5.05 -0.82 -25.81
N GLU A 249 -5.79 -0.80 -26.89
CA GLU A 249 -7.15 -1.33 -26.95
C GLU A 249 -7.23 -2.81 -26.52
N SER A 250 -6.24 -3.61 -26.87
CA SER A 250 -6.16 -5.02 -26.46
C SER A 250 -6.14 -5.19 -24.94
N MET A 251 -5.49 -4.29 -24.19
CA MET A 251 -5.48 -4.30 -22.73
C MET A 251 -6.81 -3.83 -22.16
N ASN A 252 -7.44 -2.82 -22.76
CA ASN A 252 -8.78 -2.39 -22.37
C ASN A 252 -9.82 -3.51 -22.60
N LEU A 253 -9.76 -4.22 -23.72
CA LEU A 253 -10.65 -5.35 -24.00
C LEU A 253 -10.45 -6.50 -22.99
N LYS A 254 -9.19 -6.78 -22.63
CA LYS A 254 -8.88 -7.87 -21.71
C LYS A 254 -9.25 -7.54 -20.26
N TYR A 255 -8.85 -6.37 -19.78
CA TYR A 255 -8.86 -6.02 -18.35
C TYR A 255 -9.91 -4.97 -17.99
N GLY A 256 -10.47 -4.24 -18.96
CA GLY A 256 -11.44 -3.17 -18.70
C GLY A 256 -12.63 -3.60 -17.86
N LYS A 257 -13.11 -4.83 -18.07
CA LYS A 257 -14.21 -5.42 -17.27
C LYS A 257 -13.94 -5.46 -15.76
N TRP A 258 -12.70 -5.35 -15.32
CA TRP A 258 -12.32 -5.40 -13.90
C TRP A 258 -12.07 -4.01 -13.29
N ILE A 259 -11.92 -3.00 -14.15
CA ILE A 259 -11.65 -1.61 -13.75
C ILE A 259 -12.72 -0.63 -14.27
N ASP A 260 -13.90 -1.15 -14.62
CA ASP A 260 -15.02 -0.35 -15.06
C ASP A 260 -15.57 0.47 -13.89
N PRO A 261 -15.70 1.81 -14.02
CA PRO A 261 -16.36 2.65 -13.02
C PRO A 261 -17.80 2.22 -12.69
N ALA A 262 -18.47 1.49 -13.60
CA ALA A 262 -19.80 0.93 -13.34
C ALA A 262 -19.83 -0.05 -12.15
N LEU A 263 -18.70 -0.71 -11.85
CA LEU A 263 -18.55 -1.62 -10.70
C LEU A 263 -18.48 -0.90 -9.36
N ILE A 264 -18.23 0.41 -9.36
CA ILE A 264 -18.11 1.23 -8.16
C ILE A 264 -19.53 1.60 -7.70
N PRO A 265 -19.86 1.46 -6.40
CA PRO A 265 -21.17 1.83 -5.89
C PRO A 265 -21.54 3.30 -6.14
N GLU A 266 -22.81 3.58 -6.44
CA GLU A 266 -23.30 4.91 -6.85
C GLU A 266 -22.94 6.03 -5.84
N LYS A 267 -22.97 5.74 -4.55
CA LYS A 267 -22.62 6.72 -3.51
C LYS A 267 -21.20 7.29 -3.64
N PHE A 268 -20.29 6.60 -4.34
CA PHE A 268 -18.91 7.01 -4.56
C PHE A 268 -18.69 7.67 -5.92
N LYS A 269 -19.73 7.75 -6.77
CA LYS A 269 -19.67 8.31 -8.13
C LYS A 269 -20.29 9.71 -8.24
N GLN A 270 -20.57 10.38 -7.12
CA GLN A 270 -21.10 11.74 -7.14
C GLN A 270 -20.17 12.67 -7.94
N ASP A 271 -20.77 13.41 -8.89
CA ASP A 271 -20.07 14.34 -9.79
C ASP A 271 -19.04 13.71 -10.74
N TYR A 272 -18.94 12.37 -10.77
CA TYR A 272 -18.05 11.69 -11.71
C TYR A 272 -18.46 11.92 -13.15
N LYS A 273 -17.48 12.30 -13.98
CA LYS A 273 -17.65 12.47 -15.43
C LYS A 273 -16.69 11.52 -16.14
N PRO A 274 -17.22 10.57 -16.93
CA PRO A 274 -16.37 9.72 -17.75
C PRO A 274 -15.42 10.58 -18.60
N PRO A 275 -14.12 10.26 -18.63
CA PRO A 275 -13.17 11.00 -19.45
C PRO A 275 -13.45 10.78 -20.95
N LEU A 276 -13.03 11.74 -21.76
CA LEU A 276 -12.99 11.51 -23.21
C LEU A 276 -11.95 10.44 -23.52
N PRO A 277 -12.19 9.57 -24.53
CA PRO A 277 -11.21 8.58 -24.95
C PRO A 277 -9.89 9.25 -25.35
N ALA A 278 -8.80 8.80 -24.77
CA ALA A 278 -7.47 9.28 -25.13
C ALA A 278 -6.95 8.56 -26.38
N SER A 279 -6.16 9.26 -27.18
CA SER A 279 -5.44 8.64 -28.29
C SER A 279 -4.31 7.77 -27.72
N TYR A 280 -4.24 6.52 -28.16
CA TYR A 280 -3.15 5.61 -27.81
C TYR A 280 -1.81 6.09 -28.41
N ILE A 281 -0.75 6.08 -27.59
CA ILE A 281 0.61 6.45 -27.99
C ILE A 281 1.52 5.24 -27.77
N PRO A 282 1.91 4.50 -28.84
CA PRO A 282 2.70 3.27 -28.73
C PRO A 282 4.01 3.44 -27.96
N GLN A 283 4.70 4.56 -28.10
CA GLN A 283 5.94 4.84 -27.38
C GLN A 283 5.72 4.92 -25.87
N VAL A 284 4.63 5.58 -25.42
CA VAL A 284 4.30 5.68 -24.00
C VAL A 284 3.99 4.30 -23.43
N HIS A 285 3.27 3.46 -24.17
CA HIS A 285 3.00 2.08 -23.79
C HIS A 285 4.29 1.27 -23.62
N GLU A 286 5.19 1.31 -24.60
CA GLU A 286 6.44 0.55 -24.55
C GLU A 286 7.31 0.97 -23.35
N GLU A 287 7.33 2.26 -23.03
CA GLU A 287 8.06 2.77 -21.88
C GLU A 287 7.41 2.42 -20.54
N THR A 288 6.11 2.11 -20.50
CA THR A 288 5.35 1.85 -19.27
C THR A 288 4.76 0.45 -19.20
N LYS A 289 5.19 -0.47 -20.03
CA LYS A 289 4.64 -1.84 -20.11
C LYS A 289 4.68 -2.63 -18.80
N GLU A 290 5.64 -2.33 -17.93
CA GLU A 290 5.72 -2.94 -16.61
C GLU A 290 4.48 -2.64 -15.74
N MET A 291 3.74 -1.57 -16.02
CA MET A 291 2.49 -1.22 -15.34
C MET A 291 1.41 -2.30 -15.50
N PHE A 292 1.49 -3.12 -16.57
CA PHE A 292 0.52 -4.17 -16.85
C PHE A 292 0.90 -5.54 -16.28
N GLU A 293 2.06 -5.66 -15.64
CA GLU A 293 2.45 -6.87 -14.93
C GLU A 293 1.62 -7.02 -13.63
N THR A 294 1.21 -8.24 -13.31
CA THR A 294 0.44 -8.52 -12.07
C THR A 294 1.21 -8.21 -10.79
N ARG A 295 2.53 -8.22 -10.83
CA ARG A 295 3.38 -7.76 -9.71
C ARG A 295 3.28 -6.26 -9.46
N PHE A 296 2.92 -5.48 -10.48
CA PHE A 296 2.72 -4.04 -10.39
C PHE A 296 1.24 -3.69 -10.20
N SER A 297 0.37 -4.30 -11.00
CA SER A 297 -1.08 -4.11 -11.00
C SER A 297 -1.80 -5.42 -10.66
N PRO A 298 -1.79 -5.85 -9.39
CA PRO A 298 -2.29 -7.17 -9.01
C PRO A 298 -3.80 -7.36 -9.22
N LEU A 299 -4.56 -6.29 -9.41
CA LEU A 299 -5.95 -6.35 -9.84
C LEU A 299 -6.11 -7.04 -11.21
N LEU A 300 -5.08 -7.08 -12.03
CA LEU A 300 -5.10 -7.69 -13.37
C LEU A 300 -4.83 -9.20 -13.38
N ALA A 301 -4.61 -9.83 -12.23
CA ALA A 301 -4.38 -11.28 -12.16
C ALA A 301 -5.61 -12.05 -12.67
N GLU A 302 -5.42 -13.19 -13.30
CA GLU A 302 -6.51 -14.02 -13.87
C GLU A 302 -7.41 -14.60 -12.76
N ASP A 303 -8.68 -14.83 -13.07
CA ASP A 303 -9.67 -15.33 -12.12
C ASP A 303 -9.26 -16.66 -11.47
N ALA A 304 -8.55 -17.53 -12.21
CA ALA A 304 -8.00 -18.78 -11.68
C ALA A 304 -7.03 -18.58 -10.50
N VAL A 305 -6.32 -17.44 -10.46
CA VAL A 305 -5.44 -17.07 -9.35
C VAL A 305 -6.25 -16.39 -8.25
N VAL A 306 -7.14 -15.46 -8.63
CA VAL A 306 -7.95 -14.68 -7.69
C VAL A 306 -8.86 -15.58 -6.87
N GLY A 307 -9.51 -16.58 -7.49
CA GLY A 307 -10.40 -17.53 -6.82
C GLY A 307 -9.72 -18.51 -5.82
N CYS A 308 -8.38 -18.47 -5.75
CA CYS A 308 -7.62 -19.27 -4.78
C CYS A 308 -7.01 -18.42 -3.64
N LEU A 309 -7.26 -17.11 -3.62
CA LEU A 309 -6.69 -16.20 -2.64
C LEU A 309 -7.29 -16.43 -1.23
N PRO A 310 -6.57 -16.02 -0.16
CA PRO A 310 -7.07 -16.18 1.20
C PRO A 310 -8.15 -15.16 1.55
N ASP A 311 -8.82 -15.37 2.71
CA ASP A 311 -9.71 -14.37 3.31
C ASP A 311 -9.05 -12.99 3.32
N THR A 312 -9.79 -11.97 2.93
CA THR A 312 -9.23 -10.62 2.71
C THR A 312 -9.92 -9.56 3.55
N CYS A 313 -9.14 -8.77 4.27
CA CYS A 313 -9.59 -7.51 4.86
C CYS A 313 -9.13 -6.35 3.97
N ILE A 314 -10.07 -5.50 3.55
CA ILE A 314 -9.78 -4.29 2.77
C ILE A 314 -10.23 -3.08 3.57
N ILE A 315 -9.35 -2.10 3.72
CA ILE A 315 -9.65 -0.81 4.33
C ILE A 315 -9.48 0.28 3.28
N THR A 316 -10.51 1.07 3.06
CA THR A 316 -10.52 2.21 2.14
C THR A 316 -10.80 3.51 2.88
N CYS A 317 -10.26 4.62 2.39
CA CYS A 317 -10.51 5.96 2.91
C CYS A 317 -11.32 6.78 1.89
N GLU A 318 -12.27 7.61 2.37
CA GLU A 318 -13.10 8.42 1.47
C GLU A 318 -12.29 9.46 0.68
N HIS A 319 -11.33 10.10 1.35
CA HIS A 319 -10.53 11.19 0.76
C HIS A 319 -9.18 10.68 0.24
N ASP A 320 -9.22 9.61 -0.57
CA ASP A 320 -8.04 8.91 -1.09
C ASP A 320 -8.20 8.64 -2.59
N VAL A 321 -7.17 8.97 -3.36
CA VAL A 321 -7.11 8.66 -4.80
C VAL A 321 -7.16 7.15 -5.07
N LEU A 322 -6.71 6.31 -4.13
CA LEU A 322 -6.71 4.84 -4.24
C LEU A 322 -7.98 4.16 -3.70
N ARG A 323 -8.99 4.93 -3.26
CA ARG A 323 -10.25 4.36 -2.74
C ARG A 323 -10.85 3.34 -3.70
N ASP A 324 -10.93 3.70 -4.96
CA ASP A 324 -11.61 2.90 -5.97
C ASP A 324 -10.83 1.65 -6.38
N ASP A 325 -9.50 1.65 -6.27
CA ASP A 325 -8.68 0.44 -6.39
C ASP A 325 -9.12 -0.63 -5.38
N GLY A 326 -9.30 -0.22 -4.13
CA GLY A 326 -9.80 -1.10 -3.07
C GLY A 326 -11.23 -1.59 -3.32
N LEU A 327 -12.12 -0.74 -3.82
CA LEU A 327 -13.51 -1.09 -4.12
C LEU A 327 -13.61 -2.08 -5.30
N LEU A 328 -12.86 -1.84 -6.37
CA LEU A 328 -12.81 -2.72 -7.54
C LEU A 328 -12.22 -4.08 -7.17
N TYR A 329 -11.16 -4.10 -6.36
CA TYR A 329 -10.58 -5.36 -5.92
C TYR A 329 -11.49 -6.12 -4.97
N LYS A 330 -12.19 -5.43 -4.06
CA LYS A 330 -13.25 -6.01 -3.23
C LYS A 330 -14.27 -6.73 -4.10
N LYS A 331 -14.85 -6.03 -5.07
CA LYS A 331 -15.84 -6.60 -6.00
C LYS A 331 -15.29 -7.83 -6.70
N ARG A 332 -14.07 -7.77 -7.19
CA ARG A 332 -13.43 -8.85 -7.90
C ARG A 332 -13.20 -10.09 -7.04
N LEU A 333 -12.78 -9.91 -5.78
CA LEU A 333 -12.64 -11.00 -4.82
C LEU A 333 -13.99 -11.67 -4.52
N GLU A 334 -15.04 -10.86 -4.29
CA GLU A 334 -16.39 -11.35 -4.02
C GLU A 334 -16.96 -12.13 -5.21
N ASP A 335 -16.74 -11.65 -6.45
CA ASP A 335 -17.15 -12.34 -7.68
C ASP A 335 -16.43 -13.69 -7.86
N ASN A 336 -15.27 -13.86 -7.25
CA ASN A 336 -14.50 -15.10 -7.22
C ASN A 336 -14.70 -15.91 -5.92
N ASN A 337 -15.79 -15.64 -5.16
CA ASN A 337 -16.17 -16.33 -3.93
C ASN A 337 -15.14 -16.24 -2.78
N ILE A 338 -14.28 -15.23 -2.78
CA ILE A 338 -13.37 -14.96 -1.67
C ILE A 338 -14.11 -14.16 -0.60
N LYS A 339 -13.98 -14.57 0.66
CA LYS A 339 -14.55 -13.86 1.80
C LYS A 339 -13.82 -12.53 2.01
N VAL A 340 -14.56 -11.42 1.90
CA VAL A 340 -14.05 -10.07 2.10
C VAL A 340 -14.67 -9.41 3.33
N THR A 341 -13.82 -8.91 4.23
CA THR A 341 -14.20 -7.99 5.29
C THR A 341 -13.77 -6.58 4.85
N TRP A 342 -14.74 -5.72 4.61
CA TRP A 342 -14.45 -4.36 4.13
C TRP A 342 -14.80 -3.32 5.18
N HIS A 343 -13.87 -2.39 5.41
CA HIS A 343 -14.06 -1.23 6.25
C HIS A 343 -13.78 0.04 5.45
N HIS A 344 -14.70 0.99 5.54
CA HIS A 344 -14.57 2.30 4.90
C HIS A 344 -14.43 3.39 5.97
N ILE A 345 -13.41 4.21 5.84
CA ILE A 345 -13.10 5.30 6.78
C ILE A 345 -13.55 6.61 6.14
N GLU A 346 -14.72 7.09 6.53
CA GLU A 346 -15.38 8.24 5.90
C GLU A 346 -14.61 9.55 6.03
N ASP A 347 -13.90 9.74 7.15
CA ASP A 347 -13.04 10.90 7.43
C ASP A 347 -11.56 10.64 7.09
N GLY A 348 -11.22 9.45 6.59
CA GLY A 348 -9.85 9.02 6.30
C GLY A 348 -9.28 9.60 5.00
N PHE A 349 -7.96 9.68 4.95
CA PHE A 349 -7.19 10.10 3.78
C PHE A 349 -5.99 9.17 3.58
N HIS A 350 -5.36 9.24 2.39
CA HIS A 350 -4.23 8.37 2.07
C HIS A 350 -3.02 8.61 2.99
N GLY A 351 -2.46 7.52 3.53
CA GLY A 351 -1.25 7.57 4.38
C GLY A 351 -1.50 7.99 5.83
N VAL A 352 -2.75 8.09 6.27
CA VAL A 352 -3.09 8.52 7.64
C VAL A 352 -2.44 7.65 8.73
N LEU A 353 -2.21 6.35 8.46
CA LEU A 353 -1.51 5.45 9.39
C LEU A 353 -0.08 5.86 9.72
N CYS A 354 0.61 6.61 8.85
CA CYS A 354 1.94 7.11 9.12
C CYS A 354 2.02 8.03 10.35
N PHE A 355 0.87 8.55 10.80
CA PHE A 355 0.76 9.43 11.97
C PHE A 355 0.36 8.70 13.25
N LEU A 356 0.26 7.39 13.24
CA LEU A 356 -0.12 6.61 14.43
C LEU A 356 0.87 6.81 15.58
N GLY A 357 0.34 7.13 16.76
CA GLY A 357 1.12 7.18 18.00
C GLY A 357 2.05 8.38 18.16
N TYR A 358 1.83 9.45 17.40
CA TYR A 358 2.55 10.72 17.54
C TYR A 358 1.86 11.73 18.49
N GLY A 359 1.00 11.26 19.39
CA GLY A 359 0.29 12.12 20.36
C GLY A 359 -0.61 13.14 19.66
N ILE A 360 -0.42 14.41 19.95
CA ILE A 360 -1.21 15.52 19.33
C ILE A 360 -1.06 15.58 17.80
N PHE A 361 -0.03 14.97 17.26
CA PHE A 361 0.22 14.90 15.82
C PHE A 361 -0.48 13.71 15.14
N SER A 362 -1.10 12.81 15.90
CA SER A 362 -1.88 11.70 15.37
C SER A 362 -3.25 12.14 14.87
N PHE A 363 -3.88 11.28 14.08
CA PHE A 363 -5.25 11.44 13.60
C PHE A 363 -6.14 10.34 14.19
N PRO A 364 -7.37 10.66 14.66
CA PRO A 364 -8.34 9.66 15.13
C PRO A 364 -8.63 8.55 14.12
N SER A 365 -8.70 8.87 12.83
CA SER A 365 -8.93 7.89 11.77
C SER A 365 -7.83 6.82 11.69
N ALA A 366 -6.56 7.15 12.04
CA ALA A 366 -5.49 6.16 12.14
C ALA A 366 -5.77 5.10 13.23
N SER A 367 -6.34 5.53 14.36
CA SER A 367 -6.72 4.60 15.45
C SER A 367 -7.89 3.71 15.04
N LYS A 368 -8.91 4.25 14.35
CA LYS A 368 -10.03 3.48 13.80
C LYS A 368 -9.53 2.36 12.87
N ILE A 369 -8.60 2.69 11.97
CA ILE A 369 -7.98 1.70 11.07
C ILE A 369 -7.28 0.59 11.87
N MET A 370 -6.50 0.96 12.90
CA MET A 370 -5.79 -0.02 13.72
C MET A 370 -6.73 -0.94 14.49
N ASP A 371 -7.86 -0.43 14.98
CA ASP A 371 -8.86 -1.24 15.68
C ASP A 371 -9.46 -2.29 14.72
N HIS A 372 -9.78 -1.90 13.48
CA HIS A 372 -10.25 -2.84 12.45
C HIS A 372 -9.22 -3.93 12.13
N ILE A 373 -7.95 -3.55 11.97
CA ILE A 373 -6.85 -4.49 11.73
C ILE A 373 -6.72 -5.49 12.86
N VAL A 374 -6.65 -5.00 14.11
CA VAL A 374 -6.50 -5.84 15.31
C VAL A 374 -7.68 -6.79 15.48
N ASN A 375 -8.91 -6.30 15.27
CA ASN A 375 -10.12 -7.12 15.38
C ASN A 375 -10.16 -8.21 14.30
N PHE A 376 -9.78 -7.89 13.06
CA PHE A 376 -9.69 -8.89 11.99
C PHE A 376 -8.66 -9.97 12.31
N ILE A 377 -7.45 -9.59 12.75
CA ILE A 377 -6.40 -10.54 13.14
C ILE A 377 -6.89 -11.47 14.26
N LYS A 378 -7.60 -10.94 15.26
CA LYS A 378 -8.14 -11.75 16.36
C LYS A 378 -9.23 -12.72 15.91
N GLY A 379 -9.97 -12.39 14.84
CA GLY A 379 -11.02 -13.22 14.26
C GLY A 379 -10.52 -14.32 13.31
N CYS A 380 -9.24 -14.25 12.88
CA CYS A 380 -8.60 -15.32 12.10
C CYS A 380 -8.21 -16.48 12.99
#